data_dc3d6ed6ac45024770c68413eb60f4ef
#
_entry.id   dc3d6ed6ac45024770c68413eb60f4ef
#
_cell.length_a   1.000
_cell.length_b   1.000
_cell.length_c   1.000
_cell.angle_alpha   90.00
_cell.angle_beta   90.00
_cell.angle_gamma   90.00
#
_symmetry.space_group_name_H-M   'P 1'
#
loop_
_entity.id
_entity.type
_entity.pdbx_description
1 polymer ?
#
loop_
_entity_poly.entity_id
_entity_poly.type
_entity_poly.pdbx_seq_one_letter_code
_entity_poly.pdbx_strand_id
1 'polypeptide(L)'
;MLSLRVEVAIRNGAKHLAEGPHWDEDTQTLLYVDLTGHEVHRWNPVTKEDTKVTLDDNVTFVIPRRQGGLMVGLGRTISQLDWDSQTVTKIVEVDQGTNNRFNDGKCDAKGRLWAGTMGSNPNPPAPPQGSLYSLGLDRTVRKQATNFYLSNGLAWTDDNQTMFFIDSPARKLYAFDFDLEGGNISNQRAAIDMATAAPDIGGVPDGMNIDTEGKLWVAFYDGGVIGRFDPVTGTHLQTLKFPVTQVTSMCWGGRNHDELYVTSGRQGHPRSTSSEKNHWLDPFSGLQARGIKVAQPTYMRVDRPVPSFRRYPKKLEITTWVAVINKT
;
A
#
# COMPACT_ATOMS: atom_id res chain seq x y z
N MET A 1 -10.95 -22.32 -15.17
CA MET A 1 -11.15 -20.90 -14.74
C MET A 1 -10.58 -20.82 -13.34
N LEU A 2 -9.50 -20.06 -13.12
CA LEU A 2 -8.96 -19.86 -11.77
C LEU A 2 -9.96 -18.97 -11.01
N SER A 3 -10.42 -19.40 -9.85
CA SER A 3 -11.24 -18.56 -8.97
C SER A 3 -10.29 -17.77 -8.03
N LEU A 4 -10.59 -16.52 -7.79
CA LEU A 4 -9.93 -15.74 -6.75
C LEU A 4 -10.74 -15.90 -5.47
N ARG A 5 -10.03 -16.19 -4.38
CA ARG A 5 -10.63 -16.27 -3.05
C ARG A 5 -10.10 -15.10 -2.22
N VAL A 6 -11.01 -14.30 -1.67
CA VAL A 6 -10.69 -13.24 -0.71
C VAL A 6 -10.91 -13.77 0.69
N GLU A 7 -9.90 -13.65 1.54
CA GLU A 7 -9.98 -14.07 2.94
C GLU A 7 -9.53 -12.92 3.85
N VAL A 8 -10.11 -12.85 5.04
CA VAL A 8 -9.63 -11.93 6.08
C VAL A 8 -8.42 -12.55 6.75
N ALA A 9 -7.23 -12.01 6.49
CA ALA A 9 -5.97 -12.45 7.09
C ALA A 9 -5.88 -12.03 8.55
N ILE A 10 -6.15 -10.74 8.83
CA ILE A 10 -6.06 -10.15 10.16
C ILE A 10 -7.36 -9.37 10.44
N ARG A 11 -7.99 -9.67 11.57
CA ARG A 11 -9.15 -8.92 12.08
C ARG A 11 -8.69 -7.95 13.15
N ASN A 12 -9.11 -6.69 13.07
CA ASN A 12 -8.78 -5.67 14.07
C ASN A 12 -7.28 -5.46 14.27
N GLY A 13 -6.45 -5.70 13.26
CA GLY A 13 -5.02 -5.45 13.34
C GLY A 13 -4.78 -3.96 13.64
N ALA A 14 -5.16 -3.09 12.73
CA ALA A 14 -5.14 -1.64 12.96
C ALA A 14 -6.42 -1.18 13.67
N LYS A 15 -6.31 -0.15 14.51
CA LYS A 15 -7.46 0.47 15.20
C LYS A 15 -8.17 1.50 14.33
N HIS A 16 -7.42 2.14 13.41
CA HIS A 16 -7.87 3.29 12.64
C HIS A 16 -7.65 3.15 11.15
N LEU A 17 -6.39 3.09 10.70
CA LEU A 17 -6.04 3.14 9.29
C LEU A 17 -4.85 2.22 9.01
N ALA A 18 -5.14 0.99 8.59
CA ALA A 18 -4.09 0.11 8.10
C ALA A 18 -3.57 0.62 6.77
N GLU A 19 -2.24 0.73 6.63
CA GLU A 19 -1.56 1.29 5.48
C GLU A 19 -0.20 0.64 5.22
N GLY A 20 0.41 0.98 4.08
CA GLY A 20 1.78 0.65 3.72
C GLY A 20 2.15 -0.82 3.87
N PRO A 21 1.34 -1.77 3.37
CA PRO A 21 1.65 -3.19 3.51
C PRO A 21 2.93 -3.51 2.74
N HIS A 22 3.81 -4.27 3.38
CA HIS A 22 5.07 -4.72 2.81
C HIS A 22 5.34 -6.17 3.20
N TRP A 23 5.58 -7.02 2.21
CA TRP A 23 5.98 -8.40 2.47
C TRP A 23 7.48 -8.48 2.73
N ASP A 24 7.85 -8.95 3.91
CA ASP A 24 9.24 -9.18 4.27
C ASP A 24 9.65 -10.60 3.84
N GLU A 25 10.45 -10.68 2.80
CA GLU A 25 10.94 -11.92 2.20
C GLU A 25 11.80 -12.74 3.17
N ASP A 26 12.63 -12.07 3.97
CA ASP A 26 13.60 -12.74 4.83
C ASP A 26 12.88 -13.43 6.01
N THR A 27 11.86 -12.79 6.56
CA THR A 27 11.10 -13.32 7.69
C THR A 27 9.79 -14.01 7.29
N GLN A 28 9.38 -13.89 6.02
CA GLN A 28 8.10 -14.38 5.50
C GLN A 28 6.92 -13.86 6.34
N THR A 29 6.94 -12.56 6.64
CA THR A 29 5.92 -11.88 7.42
C THR A 29 5.37 -10.66 6.66
N LEU A 30 4.16 -10.25 6.99
CA LEU A 30 3.56 -9.02 6.50
C LEU A 30 3.85 -7.90 7.50
N LEU A 31 4.50 -6.85 7.03
CA LEU A 31 4.60 -5.57 7.72
C LEU A 31 3.49 -4.65 7.25
N TYR A 32 2.92 -3.86 8.14
CA TYR A 32 1.99 -2.79 7.83
C TYR A 32 1.96 -1.77 8.96
N VAL A 33 1.33 -0.64 8.75
CA VAL A 33 1.19 0.40 9.78
C VAL A 33 -0.27 0.64 10.13
N ASP A 34 -0.55 1.04 11.38
CA ASP A 34 -1.76 1.80 11.72
C ASP A 34 -1.36 3.28 11.75
N LEU A 35 -1.61 3.98 10.64
CA LEU A 35 -1.08 5.31 10.41
C LEU A 35 -1.41 6.28 11.55
N THR A 36 -2.69 6.43 11.89
CA THR A 36 -3.16 7.32 12.95
C THR A 36 -3.23 6.64 14.32
N GLY A 37 -3.02 5.34 14.39
CA GLY A 37 -2.79 4.58 15.61
C GLY A 37 -1.33 4.62 16.07
N HIS A 38 -0.43 5.15 15.21
CA HIS A 38 1.00 5.28 15.47
C HIS A 38 1.68 3.91 15.70
N GLU A 39 1.20 2.85 15.04
CA GLU A 39 1.68 1.50 15.28
C GLU A 39 2.33 0.92 14.00
N VAL A 40 3.45 0.24 14.16
CA VAL A 40 4.05 -0.63 13.14
C VAL A 40 3.73 -2.06 13.52
N HIS A 41 3.19 -2.83 12.61
CA HIS A 41 2.77 -4.21 12.81
C HIS A 41 3.64 -5.19 12.04
N ARG A 42 3.82 -6.38 12.60
CA ARG A 42 4.41 -7.55 11.95
C ARG A 42 3.49 -8.75 12.18
N TRP A 43 2.90 -9.22 11.10
CA TRP A 43 2.02 -10.38 11.14
C TRP A 43 2.66 -11.60 10.49
N ASN A 44 2.60 -12.73 11.18
CA ASN A 44 3.09 -14.00 10.66
C ASN A 44 1.92 -14.83 10.09
N PRO A 45 1.92 -15.17 8.79
CA PRO A 45 0.83 -15.91 8.15
C PRO A 45 0.72 -17.36 8.61
N VAL A 46 1.78 -17.95 9.20
CA VAL A 46 1.80 -19.32 9.69
C VAL A 46 1.23 -19.40 11.12
N THR A 47 1.79 -18.61 12.04
CA THR A 47 1.37 -18.60 13.45
C THR A 47 0.12 -17.78 13.69
N LYS A 48 -0.25 -16.88 12.74
CA LYS A 48 -1.34 -15.90 12.83
C LYS A 48 -1.12 -14.86 13.93
N GLU A 49 0.08 -14.77 14.45
CA GLU A 49 0.46 -13.77 15.44
C GLU A 49 0.68 -12.41 14.78
N ASP A 50 0.11 -11.36 15.37
CA ASP A 50 0.29 -9.96 14.97
C ASP A 50 0.95 -9.21 16.14
N THR A 51 2.23 -8.90 15.99
CA THR A 51 3.02 -8.14 16.96
C THR A 51 3.17 -6.70 16.50
N LYS A 52 3.40 -5.76 17.44
CA LYS A 52 3.47 -4.35 17.08
C LYS A 52 4.40 -3.55 17.97
N VAL A 53 4.86 -2.42 17.43
CA VAL A 53 5.58 -1.35 18.12
C VAL A 53 4.79 -0.05 17.99
N THR A 54 4.60 0.67 19.10
CA THR A 54 3.92 1.98 19.11
C THR A 54 4.96 3.09 19.07
N LEU A 55 4.73 4.10 18.24
CA LEU A 55 5.60 5.25 18.00
C LEU A 55 4.92 6.56 18.45
N ASP A 56 5.67 7.65 18.47
CA ASP A 56 5.21 8.93 19.05
C ASP A 56 4.46 9.84 18.05
N ASP A 57 4.41 9.46 16.75
CA ASP A 57 3.78 10.26 15.69
C ASP A 57 3.14 9.35 14.64
N ASN A 58 2.42 9.93 13.66
CA ASN A 58 1.88 9.22 12.52
C ASN A 58 2.99 8.42 11.81
N VAL A 59 2.81 7.10 11.71
CA VAL A 59 3.71 6.23 10.96
C VAL A 59 3.05 5.87 9.62
N THR A 60 3.73 6.15 8.51
CA THR A 60 3.08 6.23 7.21
C THR A 60 3.46 5.12 6.25
N PHE A 61 4.66 4.58 6.37
CA PHE A 61 5.15 3.41 5.67
C PHE A 61 6.17 2.66 6.53
N VAL A 62 6.37 1.38 6.23
CA VAL A 62 7.38 0.53 6.85
C VAL A 62 8.06 -0.35 5.78
N ILE A 63 9.40 -0.40 5.80
CA ILE A 63 10.21 -1.13 4.82
C ILE A 63 11.38 -1.81 5.52
N PRO A 64 11.66 -3.11 5.30
CA PRO A 64 12.84 -3.78 5.81
C PRO A 64 14.13 -3.16 5.28
N ARG A 65 15.15 -3.08 6.12
CA ARG A 65 16.48 -2.63 5.72
C ARG A 65 17.40 -3.84 5.50
N ARG A 66 18.23 -3.79 4.46
CA ARG A 66 19.23 -4.84 4.16
C ARG A 66 20.24 -5.05 5.29
N GLN A 67 20.48 -4.03 6.13
CA GLN A 67 21.42 -4.08 7.25
C GLN A 67 20.71 -4.31 8.60
N GLY A 68 19.49 -4.85 8.56
CA GLY A 68 18.65 -5.09 9.73
C GLY A 68 17.86 -3.85 10.21
N GLY A 69 16.82 -4.12 10.99
CA GLY A 69 15.83 -3.13 11.40
C GLY A 69 14.90 -2.70 10.27
N LEU A 70 14.09 -1.70 10.55
CA LEU A 70 13.06 -1.19 9.63
C LEU A 70 13.32 0.29 9.32
N MET A 71 12.93 0.71 8.12
CA MET A 71 12.81 2.11 7.75
C MET A 71 11.34 2.50 7.87
N VAL A 72 11.06 3.63 8.52
CA VAL A 72 9.69 4.13 8.72
C VAL A 72 9.60 5.61 8.34
N GLY A 73 8.47 5.99 7.78
CA GLY A 73 8.06 7.39 7.68
C GLY A 73 7.36 7.79 8.98
N LEU A 74 7.90 8.72 9.75
CA LEU A 74 7.37 9.16 11.03
C LEU A 74 7.18 10.68 11.02
N GLY A 75 5.92 11.13 10.93
CA GLY A 75 5.60 12.51 10.69
C GLY A 75 6.31 13.02 9.42
N ARG A 76 7.21 14.00 9.53
CA ARG A 76 8.03 14.50 8.42
C ARG A 76 9.46 13.96 8.40
N THR A 77 9.74 12.91 9.17
CA THR A 77 11.06 12.28 9.23
C THR A 77 11.05 10.91 8.56
N ILE A 78 12.18 10.54 7.97
CA ILE A 78 12.52 9.16 7.68
C ILE A 78 13.40 8.69 8.81
N SER A 79 13.01 7.60 9.47
CA SER A 79 13.67 7.09 10.66
C SER A 79 13.93 5.60 10.55
N GLN A 80 14.93 5.13 11.26
CA GLN A 80 15.19 3.72 11.49
C GLN A 80 14.48 3.29 12.76
N LEU A 81 13.74 2.18 12.71
CA LEU A 81 13.18 1.48 13.86
C LEU A 81 13.95 0.19 14.07
N ASP A 82 14.50 0.02 15.25
CA ASP A 82 14.97 -1.27 15.74
C ASP A 82 13.79 -1.97 16.42
N TRP A 83 13.43 -3.16 15.91
CA TRP A 83 12.23 -3.86 16.36
C TRP A 83 12.32 -4.37 17.79
N ASP A 84 13.49 -4.92 18.16
CA ASP A 84 13.66 -5.61 19.45
C ASP A 84 13.82 -4.61 20.60
N SER A 85 14.61 -3.57 20.40
CA SER A 85 14.79 -2.50 21.41
C SER A 85 13.71 -1.42 21.32
N GLN A 86 12.86 -1.43 20.28
CA GLN A 86 11.86 -0.39 19.99
C GLN A 86 12.45 1.02 19.86
N THR A 87 13.73 1.11 19.53
CA THR A 87 14.44 2.38 19.42
C THR A 87 14.25 3.00 18.05
N VAL A 88 13.88 4.27 18.03
CA VAL A 88 13.75 5.08 16.79
C VAL A 88 14.95 6.00 16.66
N THR A 89 15.62 5.94 15.50
CA THR A 89 16.73 6.84 15.16
C THR A 89 16.40 7.64 13.91
N LYS A 90 16.28 8.96 14.06
CA LYS A 90 16.03 9.86 12.93
C LYS A 90 17.21 9.83 11.95
N ILE A 91 16.91 9.64 10.66
CA ILE A 91 17.90 9.69 9.57
C ILE A 91 17.88 11.06 8.90
N VAL A 92 16.68 11.50 8.48
CA VAL A 92 16.50 12.77 7.79
C VAL A 92 15.14 13.38 8.12
N GLU A 93 15.05 14.70 8.05
CA GLU A 93 13.82 15.46 8.18
C GLU A 93 13.66 16.35 6.93
N VAL A 94 12.47 16.34 6.33
CA VAL A 94 12.13 17.14 5.15
C VAL A 94 11.06 18.19 5.50
N ASP A 95 10.79 19.11 4.56
CA ASP A 95 9.73 20.14 4.68
C ASP A 95 9.75 20.88 6.03
N GLN A 96 10.96 21.20 6.54
CA GLN A 96 11.13 21.93 7.79
C GLN A 96 10.40 23.28 7.75
N GLY A 97 9.79 23.66 8.87
CA GLY A 97 9.02 24.90 8.99
C GLY A 97 7.60 24.82 8.41
N THR A 98 7.16 23.63 7.98
CA THR A 98 5.80 23.38 7.51
C THR A 98 5.07 22.38 8.42
N ASN A 99 3.76 22.21 8.18
CA ASN A 99 2.95 21.15 8.80
C ASN A 99 2.83 19.92 7.91
N ASN A 100 3.70 19.76 6.91
CA ASN A 100 3.71 18.58 6.05
C ASN A 100 4.13 17.35 6.83
N ARG A 101 3.67 16.20 6.35
CA ARG A 101 4.14 14.87 6.78
C ARG A 101 4.37 13.98 5.58
N PHE A 102 5.15 12.93 5.75
CA PHE A 102 5.15 11.84 4.78
C PHE A 102 3.79 11.16 4.70
N ASN A 103 3.50 10.52 3.57
CA ASN A 103 2.32 9.68 3.39
C ASN A 103 2.73 8.29 2.90
N ASP A 104 3.02 8.08 1.64
CA ASP A 104 3.43 6.78 1.12
C ASP A 104 4.91 6.76 0.74
N GLY A 105 5.51 5.57 0.77
CA GLY A 105 6.91 5.37 0.41
C GLY A 105 7.21 3.92 0.03
N LYS A 106 8.11 3.76 -0.95
CA LYS A 106 8.55 2.47 -1.48
C LYS A 106 10.00 2.55 -1.97
N CYS A 107 10.72 1.45 -1.94
CA CYS A 107 12.06 1.39 -2.52
C CYS A 107 12.05 1.05 -4.01
N ASP A 108 12.99 1.66 -4.75
CA ASP A 108 13.32 1.23 -6.11
C ASP A 108 14.20 -0.04 -6.12
N ALA A 109 14.49 -0.57 -7.31
CA ALA A 109 15.26 -1.80 -7.49
C ALA A 109 16.70 -1.71 -6.94
N LYS A 110 17.28 -0.51 -6.77
CA LYS A 110 18.57 -0.31 -6.11
C LYS A 110 18.46 -0.18 -4.58
N GLY A 111 17.25 -0.10 -4.04
CA GLY A 111 17.00 0.05 -2.61
C GLY A 111 17.03 1.50 -2.12
N ARG A 112 16.97 2.51 -3.02
CA ARG A 112 16.72 3.89 -2.63
C ARG A 112 15.25 4.04 -2.25
N LEU A 113 14.99 4.69 -1.12
CA LEU A 113 13.63 4.99 -0.69
C LEU A 113 13.10 6.20 -1.45
N TRP A 114 11.93 6.06 -2.01
CA TRP A 114 11.11 7.13 -2.57
C TRP A 114 9.90 7.33 -1.68
N ALA A 115 9.67 8.55 -1.24
CA ALA A 115 8.56 8.85 -0.34
C ALA A 115 8.01 10.24 -0.62
N GLY A 116 6.69 10.35 -0.57
CA GLY A 116 6.00 11.60 -0.83
C GLY A 116 5.40 12.20 0.42
N THR A 117 5.28 13.55 0.42
CA THR A 117 4.67 14.31 1.51
C THR A 117 3.31 14.87 1.11
N MET A 118 2.55 15.30 2.11
CA MET A 118 1.31 16.03 1.97
C MET A 118 1.24 17.17 2.99
N GLY A 119 0.50 18.23 2.67
CA GLY A 119 0.18 19.29 3.62
C GLY A 119 -0.95 18.90 4.59
N SER A 120 -1.20 19.76 5.57
CA SER A 120 -2.29 19.58 6.55
C SER A 120 -3.69 19.63 5.94
N ASN A 121 -3.85 20.32 4.81
CA ASN A 121 -5.08 20.35 4.02
C ASN A 121 -4.78 19.94 2.58
N PRO A 122 -4.82 18.64 2.28
CA PRO A 122 -4.38 18.13 0.98
C PRO A 122 -5.46 18.20 -0.10
N ASN A 123 -6.60 18.86 0.14
CA ASN A 123 -7.72 18.87 -0.81
C ASN A 123 -7.92 20.22 -1.49
N PRO A 124 -8.25 20.24 -2.79
CA PRO A 124 -8.69 21.46 -3.46
C PRO A 124 -9.90 22.11 -2.71
N PRO A 125 -10.01 23.45 -2.69
CA PRO A 125 -9.23 24.43 -3.44
C PRO A 125 -7.93 24.89 -2.77
N ALA A 126 -7.51 24.28 -1.64
CA ALA A 126 -6.20 24.60 -1.06
C ALA A 126 -5.07 24.30 -2.07
N PRO A 127 -3.99 25.08 -2.09
CA PRO A 127 -2.87 24.78 -2.99
C PRO A 127 -2.17 23.48 -2.59
N PRO A 128 -1.64 22.71 -3.57
CA PRO A 128 -0.85 21.53 -3.28
C PRO A 128 0.47 21.89 -2.60
N GLN A 129 0.82 21.20 -1.52
CA GLN A 129 2.00 21.46 -0.68
C GLN A 129 2.96 20.27 -0.61
N GLY A 130 2.53 19.10 -1.12
CA GLY A 130 3.30 17.89 -1.09
C GLY A 130 4.46 17.89 -2.09
N SER A 131 5.46 17.09 -1.78
CA SER A 131 6.65 16.88 -2.60
C SER A 131 7.01 15.39 -2.62
N LEU A 132 7.69 14.96 -3.67
CA LEU A 132 8.28 13.62 -3.77
C LEU A 132 9.78 13.72 -3.51
N TYR A 133 10.27 12.88 -2.60
CA TYR A 133 11.67 12.79 -2.21
C TYR A 133 12.25 11.42 -2.53
N SER A 134 13.55 11.37 -2.75
CA SER A 134 14.34 10.14 -2.72
C SER A 134 15.43 10.22 -1.66
N LEU A 135 15.68 9.11 -0.96
CA LEU A 135 16.77 8.93 -0.01
C LEU A 135 17.72 7.86 -0.56
N GLY A 136 18.93 8.26 -0.90
CA GLY A 136 19.98 7.38 -1.40
C GLY A 136 20.56 6.47 -0.31
N LEU A 137 21.30 5.44 -0.74
CA LEU A 137 22.02 4.54 0.17
C LEU A 137 23.14 5.27 0.95
N ASP A 138 23.63 6.38 0.40
CA ASP A 138 24.57 7.32 1.03
C ASP A 138 23.90 8.28 2.03
N ARG A 139 22.61 8.13 2.27
CA ARG A 139 21.75 8.99 3.09
C ARG A 139 21.54 10.39 2.52
N THR A 140 21.86 10.63 1.27
CA THR A 140 21.55 11.89 0.59
C THR A 140 20.06 11.92 0.27
N VAL A 141 19.36 12.95 0.76
CA VAL A 141 17.96 13.21 0.40
C VAL A 141 17.90 14.21 -0.76
N ARG A 142 17.05 13.92 -1.75
CA ARG A 142 16.80 14.80 -2.89
C ARG A 142 15.31 15.05 -3.03
N LYS A 143 14.92 16.31 -3.24
CA LYS A 143 13.56 16.67 -3.62
C LYS A 143 13.45 16.49 -5.13
N GLN A 144 12.65 15.54 -5.57
CA GLN A 144 12.55 15.11 -6.96
C GLN A 144 11.43 15.84 -7.73
N ALA A 145 10.28 16.06 -7.07
CA ALA A 145 9.14 16.77 -7.65
C ALA A 145 8.30 17.44 -6.56
N THR A 146 7.47 18.40 -6.95
CA THR A 146 6.66 19.23 -6.03
C THR A 146 5.24 19.42 -6.58
N ASN A 147 4.41 20.12 -5.80
CA ASN A 147 3.05 20.52 -6.18
C ASN A 147 2.08 19.32 -6.26
N PHE A 148 2.16 18.41 -5.31
CA PHE A 148 1.19 17.36 -5.11
C PHE A 148 0.26 17.68 -3.94
N TYR A 149 -0.99 17.26 -4.03
CA TYR A 149 -1.96 17.37 -2.95
C TYR A 149 -1.69 16.33 -1.87
N LEU A 150 -1.74 15.06 -2.25
CA LEU A 150 -1.53 13.92 -1.37
C LEU A 150 -0.78 12.84 -2.14
N SER A 151 0.48 12.70 -1.82
CA SER A 151 1.37 11.70 -2.38
C SER A 151 0.97 10.31 -1.94
N ASN A 152 0.73 9.43 -2.89
CA ASN A 152 0.33 8.05 -2.65
C ASN A 152 1.05 7.09 -3.59
N GLY A 153 0.54 5.92 -3.80
CA GLY A 153 1.01 4.78 -4.56
C GLY A 153 2.23 5.00 -5.46
N LEU A 154 3.26 4.18 -5.29
CA LEU A 154 4.49 4.18 -6.09
C LEU A 154 4.70 2.81 -6.73
N ALA A 155 5.09 2.78 -8.00
CA ALA A 155 5.50 1.56 -8.70
C ALA A 155 6.51 1.88 -9.80
N TRP A 156 7.25 0.86 -10.24
CA TRP A 156 8.19 0.95 -11.34
C TRP A 156 7.92 -0.17 -12.34
N THR A 157 8.18 0.10 -13.61
CA THR A 157 8.19 -0.95 -14.65
C THR A 157 9.33 -1.94 -14.40
N ASP A 158 9.18 -3.16 -14.89
CA ASP A 158 10.18 -4.23 -14.73
C ASP A 158 11.55 -3.87 -15.33
N ASP A 159 11.55 -3.11 -16.43
CA ASP A 159 12.75 -2.57 -17.05
C ASP A 159 13.35 -1.36 -16.29
N ASN A 160 12.69 -0.89 -15.24
CA ASN A 160 13.09 0.26 -14.43
C ASN A 160 13.27 1.57 -15.23
N GLN A 161 12.54 1.74 -16.32
CA GLN A 161 12.58 2.97 -17.13
C GLN A 161 11.45 3.94 -16.82
N THR A 162 10.38 3.48 -16.16
CA THR A 162 9.24 4.33 -15.80
C THR A 162 8.90 4.17 -14.32
N MET A 163 8.73 5.31 -13.65
CA MET A 163 8.16 5.39 -12.31
C MET A 163 6.71 5.87 -12.40
N PHE A 164 5.82 5.22 -11.71
CA PHE A 164 4.42 5.62 -11.53
C PHE A 164 4.19 6.18 -10.14
N PHE A 165 3.33 7.20 -10.04
CA PHE A 165 3.05 7.91 -8.81
C PHE A 165 1.63 8.45 -8.78
N ILE A 166 0.94 8.33 -7.64
CA ILE A 166 -0.44 8.79 -7.44
C ILE A 166 -0.47 10.12 -6.69
N ASP A 167 -1.28 11.06 -7.19
CA ASP A 167 -1.78 12.22 -6.45
C ASP A 167 -3.29 12.05 -6.24
N SER A 168 -3.69 11.68 -5.03
CA SER A 168 -5.04 11.18 -4.73
C SER A 168 -6.15 12.18 -5.02
N PRO A 169 -6.14 13.44 -4.48
CA PRO A 169 -7.22 14.38 -4.73
C PRO A 169 -7.29 14.85 -6.18
N ALA A 170 -6.15 14.87 -6.87
CA ALA A 170 -6.11 15.16 -8.29
C ALA A 170 -6.71 14.01 -9.13
N ARG A 171 -6.94 12.84 -8.54
CA ARG A 171 -7.37 11.58 -9.19
C ARG A 171 -6.49 11.24 -10.39
N LYS A 172 -5.17 11.50 -10.27
CA LYS A 172 -4.21 11.27 -11.35
C LYS A 172 -3.11 10.29 -10.94
N LEU A 173 -2.80 9.44 -11.87
CA LEU A 173 -1.62 8.62 -11.84
C LEU A 173 -0.64 9.21 -12.86
N TYR A 174 0.49 9.68 -12.35
CA TYR A 174 1.58 10.22 -13.15
C TYR A 174 2.58 9.13 -13.52
N ALA A 175 3.21 9.29 -14.68
CA ALA A 175 4.40 8.57 -15.06
C ALA A 175 5.57 9.56 -15.19
N PHE A 176 6.74 9.09 -14.81
CA PHE A 176 8.02 9.78 -14.99
C PHE A 176 8.98 8.86 -15.75
N ASP A 177 9.82 9.43 -16.59
CA ASP A 177 11.00 8.72 -17.08
C ASP A 177 11.94 8.54 -15.89
N PHE A 178 12.39 7.33 -15.66
CA PHE A 178 13.16 6.94 -14.48
C PHE A 178 14.59 6.53 -14.86
N ASP A 179 15.55 7.19 -14.25
CA ASP A 179 16.97 6.84 -14.33
C ASP A 179 17.35 6.00 -13.10
N LEU A 180 17.37 4.68 -13.26
CA LEU A 180 17.71 3.76 -12.17
C LEU A 180 19.15 3.98 -11.66
N GLU A 181 20.09 4.35 -12.53
CA GLU A 181 21.49 4.53 -12.11
C GLU A 181 21.66 5.79 -11.26
N GLY A 182 21.23 6.93 -11.78
CA GLY A 182 21.33 8.22 -11.10
C GLY A 182 20.33 8.46 -9.99
N GLY A 183 19.19 7.72 -9.98
CA GLY A 183 18.09 7.93 -9.05
C GLY A 183 17.39 9.26 -9.29
N ASN A 184 17.12 9.58 -10.55
CA ASN A 184 16.44 10.80 -10.96
C ASN A 184 15.15 10.47 -11.72
N ILE A 185 14.22 11.41 -11.73
CA ILE A 185 13.01 11.36 -12.53
C ILE A 185 12.92 12.60 -13.43
N SER A 186 12.27 12.43 -14.58
CA SER A 186 12.04 13.51 -15.53
C SER A 186 10.73 13.29 -16.29
N ASN A 187 10.35 14.24 -17.14
CA ASN A 187 9.25 14.11 -18.07
C ASN A 187 7.93 13.65 -17.41
N GLN A 188 7.49 14.39 -16.36
CA GLN A 188 6.21 14.13 -15.66
C GLN A 188 5.05 14.23 -16.65
N ARG A 189 4.21 13.19 -16.70
CA ARG A 189 3.02 13.14 -17.54
C ARG A 189 1.88 12.38 -16.85
N ALA A 190 0.63 12.74 -17.12
CA ALA A 190 -0.50 11.96 -16.68
C ALA A 190 -0.57 10.67 -17.51
N ALA A 191 -0.30 9.52 -16.88
CA ALA A 191 -0.48 8.21 -17.50
C ALA A 191 -1.96 7.79 -17.48
N ILE A 192 -2.65 8.03 -16.36
CA ILE A 192 -4.06 7.73 -16.20
C ILE A 192 -4.75 8.88 -15.46
N ASP A 193 -5.82 9.41 -16.07
CA ASP A 193 -6.77 10.27 -15.37
C ASP A 193 -7.94 9.39 -14.90
N MET A 194 -8.00 9.13 -13.59
CA MET A 194 -8.99 8.22 -13.01
C MET A 194 -10.42 8.76 -13.12
N ALA A 195 -10.58 10.08 -13.28
CA ALA A 195 -11.91 10.66 -13.48
C ALA A 195 -12.52 10.25 -14.82
N THR A 196 -11.67 9.99 -15.82
CA THR A 196 -12.11 9.55 -17.17
C THR A 196 -11.96 8.05 -17.37
N ALA A 197 -10.89 7.45 -16.85
CA ALA A 197 -10.62 6.02 -17.03
C ALA A 197 -11.55 5.11 -16.20
N ALA A 198 -12.01 5.59 -15.04
CA ALA A 198 -12.88 4.85 -14.14
C ALA A 198 -13.91 5.80 -13.46
N PRO A 199 -14.81 6.43 -14.23
CA PRO A 199 -15.74 7.44 -13.70
C PRO A 199 -16.73 6.86 -12.67
N ASP A 200 -17.03 5.56 -12.76
CA ASP A 200 -17.97 4.86 -11.88
C ASP A 200 -17.32 4.40 -10.57
N ILE A 201 -16.01 4.51 -10.42
CA ILE A 201 -15.32 4.22 -9.17
C ILE A 201 -15.34 5.47 -8.29
N GLY A 202 -16.02 5.36 -7.14
CA GLY A 202 -16.03 6.40 -6.11
C GLY A 202 -14.69 6.56 -5.38
N GLY A 203 -14.62 7.54 -4.49
CA GLY A 203 -13.43 7.78 -3.68
C GLY A 203 -12.24 8.32 -4.47
N VAL A 204 -11.04 8.16 -3.92
CA VAL A 204 -9.78 8.62 -4.53
C VAL A 204 -8.78 7.48 -4.65
N PRO A 205 -7.91 7.48 -5.69
CA PRO A 205 -6.82 6.50 -5.79
C PRO A 205 -5.86 6.67 -4.62
N ASP A 206 -5.38 5.55 -4.07
CA ASP A 206 -4.58 5.49 -2.86
C ASP A 206 -3.30 4.67 -3.09
N GLY A 207 -3.05 3.61 -2.36
CA GLY A 207 -1.88 2.76 -2.58
C GLY A 207 -1.92 2.03 -3.94
N MET A 208 -0.74 1.66 -4.45
CA MET A 208 -0.58 1.04 -5.76
C MET A 208 0.47 -0.07 -5.76
N ASN A 209 0.25 -1.08 -6.60
CA ASN A 209 1.28 -2.05 -6.95
C ASN A 209 1.20 -2.38 -8.45
N ILE A 210 2.22 -3.06 -8.97
CA ILE A 210 2.31 -3.48 -10.36
C ILE A 210 2.38 -5.01 -10.43
N ASP A 211 1.76 -5.60 -11.44
CA ASP A 211 1.90 -7.03 -11.74
C ASP A 211 2.95 -7.28 -12.83
N THR A 212 3.29 -8.54 -13.06
CA THR A 212 4.33 -8.91 -14.05
C THR A 212 3.84 -8.80 -15.50
N GLU A 213 2.54 -8.49 -15.73
CA GLU A 213 2.06 -8.06 -17.04
C GLU A 213 2.21 -6.54 -17.24
N GLY A 214 2.86 -5.84 -16.26
CA GLY A 214 3.04 -4.40 -16.26
C GLY A 214 1.74 -3.62 -16.01
N LYS A 215 0.71 -4.27 -15.41
CA LYS A 215 -0.56 -3.61 -15.11
C LYS A 215 -0.58 -3.11 -13.67
N LEU A 216 -1.15 -1.93 -13.48
CA LEU A 216 -1.20 -1.26 -12.19
C LEU A 216 -2.46 -1.64 -11.43
N TRP A 217 -2.29 -2.05 -10.18
CA TRP A 217 -3.35 -2.31 -9.23
C TRP A 217 -3.43 -1.12 -8.28
N VAL A 218 -4.57 -0.45 -8.24
CA VAL A 218 -4.79 0.80 -7.52
C VAL A 218 -5.93 0.61 -6.54
N ALA A 219 -5.67 0.86 -5.26
CA ALA A 219 -6.70 0.93 -4.23
C ALA A 219 -7.49 2.24 -4.34
N PHE A 220 -8.77 2.21 -3.98
CA PHE A 220 -9.61 3.41 -3.95
C PHE A 220 -10.16 3.61 -2.54
N TYR A 221 -9.60 4.60 -1.84
CA TYR A 221 -10.09 5.05 -0.55
C TYR A 221 -11.49 5.64 -0.70
N ASP A 222 -12.43 5.21 0.13
CA ASP A 222 -13.89 5.48 0.02
C ASP A 222 -14.53 4.97 -1.28
N GLY A 223 -13.83 4.16 -2.06
CA GLY A 223 -14.36 3.49 -3.26
C GLY A 223 -14.71 2.02 -3.05
N GLY A 224 -14.17 1.39 -2.00
CA GLY A 224 -14.41 -0.02 -1.68
C GLY A 224 -13.89 -1.01 -2.72
N VAL A 225 -12.92 -0.61 -3.52
CA VAL A 225 -12.42 -1.42 -4.64
C VAL A 225 -10.91 -1.31 -4.81
N ILE A 226 -10.35 -2.29 -5.52
CA ILE A 226 -9.07 -2.19 -6.23
C ILE A 226 -9.37 -2.27 -7.72
N GLY A 227 -8.90 -1.29 -8.49
CA GLY A 227 -8.94 -1.29 -9.95
C GLY A 227 -7.62 -1.78 -10.54
N ARG A 228 -7.68 -2.56 -11.64
CA ARG A 228 -6.53 -2.94 -12.45
C ARG A 228 -6.53 -2.12 -13.73
N PHE A 229 -5.41 -1.49 -14.05
CA PHE A 229 -5.29 -0.56 -15.17
C PHE A 229 -4.12 -0.89 -16.08
N ASP A 230 -4.28 -0.61 -17.36
CA ASP A 230 -3.18 -0.59 -18.32
C ASP A 230 -2.55 0.81 -18.37
N PRO A 231 -1.32 1.01 -17.90
CA PRO A 231 -0.70 2.34 -17.88
C PRO A 231 -0.32 2.85 -19.29
N VAL A 232 -0.26 1.98 -20.28
CA VAL A 232 0.09 2.36 -21.68
C VAL A 232 -1.13 2.96 -22.39
N THR A 233 -2.29 2.34 -22.19
CA THR A 233 -3.53 2.77 -22.88
C THR A 233 -4.44 3.62 -21.98
N GLY A 234 -4.17 3.71 -20.69
CA GLY A 234 -5.03 4.33 -19.69
C GLY A 234 -6.30 3.53 -19.39
N THR A 235 -6.43 2.31 -19.91
CA THR A 235 -7.68 1.54 -19.86
C THR A 235 -7.87 0.87 -18.49
N HIS A 236 -9.06 1.01 -17.92
CA HIS A 236 -9.52 0.22 -16.77
C HIS A 236 -9.86 -1.21 -17.24
N LEU A 237 -9.16 -2.20 -16.68
CA LEU A 237 -9.24 -3.60 -17.11
C LEU A 237 -10.16 -4.44 -16.23
N GLN A 238 -10.15 -4.18 -14.91
CA GLN A 238 -10.81 -5.03 -13.93
C GLN A 238 -11.04 -4.30 -12.61
N THR A 239 -12.07 -4.72 -11.86
CA THR A 239 -12.35 -4.25 -10.50
C THR A 239 -12.51 -5.43 -9.55
N LEU A 240 -11.82 -5.37 -8.42
CA LEU A 240 -12.07 -6.21 -7.25
C LEU A 240 -12.85 -5.40 -6.22
N LYS A 241 -14.00 -5.90 -5.77
CA LYS A 241 -14.84 -5.25 -4.75
C LYS A 241 -14.57 -5.82 -3.36
N PHE A 242 -14.57 -4.96 -2.37
CA PHE A 242 -14.36 -5.33 -0.97
C PHE A 242 -15.57 -4.94 -0.14
N PRO A 243 -15.84 -5.65 0.98
CA PRO A 243 -16.96 -5.34 1.88
C PRO A 243 -16.64 -4.17 2.82
N VAL A 244 -15.66 -3.36 2.50
CA VAL A 244 -15.23 -2.15 3.21
C VAL A 244 -15.11 -1.00 2.21
N THR A 245 -15.39 0.23 2.65
CA THR A 245 -15.31 1.40 1.77
C THR A 245 -13.89 1.93 1.63
N GLN A 246 -13.11 1.88 2.70
CA GLN A 246 -11.75 2.46 2.76
C GLN A 246 -10.70 1.38 2.47
N VAL A 247 -10.57 0.98 1.22
CA VAL A 247 -9.45 0.16 0.74
C VAL A 247 -8.26 1.08 0.53
N THR A 248 -7.17 0.87 1.27
CA THR A 248 -6.07 1.82 1.36
C THR A 248 -4.89 1.44 0.47
N SER A 249 -4.36 0.23 0.61
CA SER A 249 -3.16 -0.16 -0.12
C SER A 249 -3.09 -1.67 -0.36
N MET A 250 -2.06 -2.14 -1.07
CA MET A 250 -1.80 -3.56 -1.26
C MET A 250 -0.32 -3.85 -1.52
N CYS A 251 0.09 -5.09 -1.21
CA CYS A 251 1.37 -5.64 -1.65
C CYS A 251 1.25 -7.10 -2.10
N TRP A 252 2.10 -7.49 -3.04
CA TRP A 252 2.31 -8.90 -3.36
C TRP A 252 3.15 -9.54 -2.28
N GLY A 253 2.82 -10.78 -1.90
CA GLY A 253 3.54 -11.53 -0.90
C GLY A 253 3.20 -13.01 -0.92
N GLY A 254 3.46 -13.70 0.20
CA GLY A 254 3.44 -15.15 0.27
C GLY A 254 4.71 -15.75 -0.30
N ARG A 255 4.93 -17.04 -0.05
CA ARG A 255 6.17 -17.75 -0.44
C ARG A 255 6.48 -17.69 -1.94
N ASN A 256 5.44 -17.57 -2.77
CA ASN A 256 5.54 -17.58 -4.24
C ASN A 256 5.15 -16.23 -4.86
N HIS A 257 4.93 -15.17 -4.06
CA HIS A 257 4.39 -13.88 -4.51
C HIS A 257 3.07 -13.98 -5.29
N ASP A 258 2.25 -14.95 -4.98
CA ASP A 258 0.96 -15.19 -5.59
C ASP A 258 -0.22 -14.81 -4.68
N GLU A 259 0.08 -14.20 -3.54
CA GLU A 259 -0.88 -13.63 -2.59
C GLU A 259 -0.88 -12.10 -2.68
N LEU A 260 -2.06 -11.50 -2.78
CA LEU A 260 -2.20 -10.05 -2.70
C LEU A 260 -2.77 -9.67 -1.32
N TYR A 261 -1.94 -9.09 -0.48
CA TYR A 261 -2.34 -8.54 0.82
C TYR A 261 -2.90 -7.14 0.63
N VAL A 262 -4.09 -6.90 1.19
CA VAL A 262 -4.84 -5.65 1.01
C VAL A 262 -5.16 -5.06 2.37
N THR A 263 -4.84 -3.80 2.57
CA THR A 263 -5.14 -3.05 3.80
C THR A 263 -6.39 -2.20 3.67
N SER A 264 -7.01 -1.87 4.80
CA SER A 264 -8.20 -1.03 4.85
C SER A 264 -8.24 -0.15 6.10
N GLY A 265 -8.97 0.96 5.98
CA GLY A 265 -9.25 1.89 7.06
C GLY A 265 -10.71 1.86 7.52
N ARG A 266 -10.98 2.61 8.59
CA ARG A 266 -12.32 2.91 9.10
C ARG A 266 -12.43 4.33 9.67
N GLN A 267 -11.68 5.25 9.14
CA GLN A 267 -11.72 6.64 9.61
C GLN A 267 -13.09 7.27 9.35
N GLY A 268 -13.57 8.04 10.31
CA GLY A 268 -14.85 8.76 10.18
C GLY A 268 -16.12 7.90 10.32
N HIS A 269 -15.99 6.58 10.45
CA HIS A 269 -17.15 5.72 10.70
C HIS A 269 -17.29 5.45 12.20
N PRO A 270 -18.45 5.75 12.83
CA PRO A 270 -18.69 5.40 14.22
C PRO A 270 -18.61 3.88 14.38
N ARG A 271 -18.13 3.42 15.54
CA ARG A 271 -18.26 1.99 15.91
C ARG A 271 -19.75 1.65 15.81
N SER A 272 -20.13 0.64 15.03
CA SER A 272 -21.50 0.16 15.01
C SER A 272 -21.87 -0.23 16.43
N THR A 273 -22.83 0.52 17.02
CA THR A 273 -23.48 0.08 18.24
C THR A 273 -24.25 -1.19 17.91
N SER A 274 -24.28 -2.14 18.82
CA SER A 274 -24.76 -3.51 18.69
C SER A 274 -26.23 -3.70 18.24
N SER A 275 -26.92 -2.68 17.69
CA SER A 275 -28.33 -2.70 17.29
C SER A 275 -28.58 -2.92 15.79
N GLU A 276 -27.59 -2.79 14.92
CA GLU A 276 -27.74 -3.17 13.50
C GLU A 276 -27.38 -4.66 13.30
N LYS A 277 -28.23 -5.49 13.88
CA LYS A 277 -28.22 -6.93 13.60
C LYS A 277 -28.88 -7.18 12.25
N ASN A 278 -28.15 -7.93 11.42
CA ASN A 278 -28.62 -8.78 10.33
C ASN A 278 -28.85 -8.11 8.98
N HIS A 279 -27.84 -8.28 8.10
CA HIS A 279 -28.03 -8.77 6.72
C HIS A 279 -26.70 -9.00 6.00
N TRP A 280 -25.68 -9.49 6.69
CA TRP A 280 -24.44 -9.87 6.02
C TRP A 280 -24.33 -11.41 5.97
N LEU A 281 -24.96 -11.99 4.95
CA LEU A 281 -24.55 -13.26 4.37
C LEU A 281 -23.10 -13.10 3.93
N ASP A 282 -22.26 -14.13 4.12
CA ASP A 282 -20.84 -14.18 3.75
C ASP A 282 -20.45 -13.10 2.71
N PRO A 283 -19.74 -12.02 3.11
CA PRO A 283 -19.49 -10.87 2.23
C PRO A 283 -18.68 -11.24 0.99
N PHE A 284 -18.16 -12.46 0.91
CA PHE A 284 -17.38 -13.00 -0.20
C PHE A 284 -18.12 -14.02 -1.06
N SER A 285 -19.36 -14.39 -0.74
CA SER A 285 -20.14 -15.44 -1.45
C SER A 285 -20.53 -15.09 -2.89
N GLY A 286 -20.22 -13.90 -3.38
CA GLY A 286 -20.52 -13.43 -4.73
C GLY A 286 -19.33 -12.96 -5.57
N LEU A 287 -18.10 -13.07 -5.07
CA LEU A 287 -16.91 -12.63 -5.80
C LEU A 287 -16.51 -13.65 -6.88
N GLN A 288 -17.07 -13.51 -8.07
CA GLN A 288 -16.58 -14.17 -9.29
C GLN A 288 -15.62 -13.22 -10.02
N ALA A 289 -14.32 -13.41 -9.82
CA ALA A 289 -13.32 -12.78 -10.65
C ALA A 289 -12.94 -13.71 -11.81
N ARG A 290 -13.16 -13.27 -13.04
CA ARG A 290 -12.75 -14.01 -14.24
C ARG A 290 -11.24 -13.87 -14.43
N GLY A 291 -10.53 -15.00 -14.36
CA GLY A 291 -9.23 -15.25 -14.96
C GLY A 291 -8.15 -14.16 -14.82
N ILE A 292 -7.52 -14.04 -13.63
CA ILE A 292 -6.31 -13.23 -13.50
C ILE A 292 -5.11 -14.17 -13.68
N LYS A 293 -4.27 -13.90 -14.67
CA LYS A 293 -2.91 -14.42 -14.69
C LYS A 293 -2.09 -13.50 -13.78
N VAL A 294 -1.78 -13.97 -12.58
CA VAL A 294 -0.76 -13.36 -11.73
C VAL A 294 0.57 -13.84 -12.27
N ALA A 295 1.34 -12.97 -12.83
CA ALA A 295 2.66 -13.28 -13.29
C ALA A 295 3.63 -13.17 -12.10
N GLN A 296 4.63 -14.03 -12.04
CA GLN A 296 5.60 -14.09 -10.95
C GLN A 296 6.70 -13.05 -11.13
N PRO A 297 7.19 -12.39 -10.06
CA PRO A 297 8.43 -11.66 -10.12
C PRO A 297 9.59 -12.63 -10.35
N THR A 298 10.56 -12.22 -11.16
CA THR A 298 11.74 -13.02 -11.52
C THR A 298 12.71 -13.05 -10.34
N TYR A 299 12.55 -14.02 -9.41
CA TYR A 299 13.58 -14.40 -8.46
C TYR A 299 13.62 -15.93 -8.32
N MET A 300 14.82 -16.50 -8.10
CA MET A 300 15.15 -17.92 -8.18
C MET A 300 14.28 -18.85 -7.31
N ARG A 301 13.89 -19.99 -7.92
CA ARG A 301 13.15 -21.10 -7.32
C ARG A 301 13.94 -21.87 -6.25
N VAL A 302 13.22 -22.30 -5.19
CA VAL A 302 13.54 -23.52 -4.43
C VAL A 302 12.22 -24.26 -4.13
N ASP A 303 12.14 -25.52 -4.54
CA ASP A 303 10.95 -26.40 -4.44
C ASP A 303 10.79 -27.02 -3.05
N ARG A 304 9.57 -26.99 -2.45
CA ARG A 304 9.06 -27.97 -1.48
C ARG A 304 7.52 -27.89 -1.29
N PRO A 305 6.84 -29.03 -0.89
CA PRO A 305 5.39 -29.22 -0.99
C PRO A 305 4.55 -28.74 0.22
N VAL A 306 3.23 -28.52 -0.03
CA VAL A 306 2.23 -27.84 0.83
C VAL A 306 1.36 -28.84 1.60
N PRO A 307 0.97 -28.60 2.88
CA PRO A 307 -0.07 -29.31 3.61
C PRO A 307 -1.44 -28.59 3.63
N SER A 308 -2.51 -29.39 3.83
CA SER A 308 -3.93 -29.09 3.68
C SER A 308 -4.61 -28.31 4.83
N PHE A 309 -5.72 -27.60 4.52
CA PHE A 309 -6.44 -26.64 5.38
C PHE A 309 -7.69 -27.17 6.10
N ARG A 310 -8.01 -26.61 7.28
CA ARG A 310 -9.25 -26.82 8.07
C ARG A 310 -10.10 -25.53 8.14
N ARG A 311 -11.44 -25.71 8.25
CA ARG A 311 -12.50 -24.67 8.30
C ARG A 311 -12.69 -24.06 9.69
N TYR A 312 -13.10 -22.75 9.75
CA TYR A 312 -13.50 -22.06 10.99
C TYR A 312 -14.87 -21.35 10.86
N PRO A 313 -15.63 -21.18 11.99
CA PRO A 313 -16.96 -20.59 12.01
C PRO A 313 -17.04 -19.12 12.47
N LYS A 314 -18.14 -18.51 12.15
CA LYS A 314 -18.74 -17.17 12.12
C LYS A 314 -18.61 -16.22 13.33
N LYS A 315 -18.35 -14.93 13.10
CA LYS A 315 -19.18 -13.71 13.29
C LYS A 315 -18.36 -12.47 12.98
N LEU A 316 -18.91 -11.54 12.18
CA LEU A 316 -18.22 -10.35 11.67
C LEU A 316 -18.72 -9.09 12.35
N GLU A 317 -17.83 -8.37 13.05
CA GLU A 317 -17.96 -6.96 13.39
C GLU A 317 -17.08 -6.17 12.43
N ILE A 318 -17.54 -5.01 11.93
CA ILE A 318 -16.83 -4.20 10.94
C ILE A 318 -15.63 -3.53 11.62
N THR A 319 -14.46 -3.89 11.16
CA THR A 319 -13.18 -3.45 11.72
C THR A 319 -12.15 -3.37 10.60
N THR A 320 -11.04 -2.69 10.82
CA THR A 320 -9.92 -2.69 9.88
C THR A 320 -9.49 -4.11 9.54
N TRP A 321 -9.31 -4.39 8.27
CA TRP A 321 -8.92 -5.71 7.80
C TRP A 321 -7.62 -5.63 7.02
N VAL A 322 -6.82 -6.66 7.16
CA VAL A 322 -5.89 -7.06 6.11
C VAL A 322 -6.52 -8.29 5.46
N ALA A 323 -6.84 -8.19 4.19
CA ALA A 323 -7.35 -9.30 3.39
C ALA A 323 -6.22 -9.91 2.57
N VAL A 324 -6.31 -11.19 2.30
CA VAL A 324 -5.43 -11.87 1.35
C VAL A 324 -6.26 -12.42 0.20
N ILE A 325 -5.77 -12.25 -1.02
CA ILE A 325 -6.36 -12.79 -2.23
C ILE A 325 -5.44 -13.90 -2.73
N ASN A 326 -5.93 -15.13 -2.69
CA ASN A 326 -5.19 -16.33 -3.11
C ASN A 326 -5.70 -16.81 -4.47
N LYS A 327 -4.78 -17.35 -5.25
CA LYS A 327 -5.08 -18.16 -6.43
C LYS A 327 -5.50 -19.57 -5.96
N THR A 328 -6.71 -20.00 -6.28
CA THR A 328 -7.14 -21.40 -6.08
C THR A 328 -7.10 -22.17 -7.38
#